data_d41e5597a96853277658919f1a578082
#
_entry.id   d41e5597a96853277658919f1a578082
#
_cell.length_a   1.000
_cell.length_b   1.000
_cell.length_c   1.000
_cell.angle_alpha   90.00
_cell.angle_beta   90.00
_cell.angle_gamma   90.00
#
_symmetry.space_group_name_H-M   'P 1'
#
loop_
_entity.id
_entity.type
_entity.pdbx_description
1 polymer ?
#
loop_
_entity_poly.entity_id
_entity_poly.type
_entity_poly.pdbx_seq_one_letter_code
_entity_poly.pdbx_strand_id
1 'polypeptide(L)'
;MRDRLMLLSGWAFGPAALEPLAELLRERGPHLQVDIVSLPTLGDPDAWLDELDARLPADRWLAGWSLGGMLATQLAARRGDACNGLITLCSNPCFRSRDDWPAAMPAEVFEAFHAAFRLGPEETRKRFSLLASRGGFDARTLARQLEVSRLECPVAALDAGLQLLAALDGREAMRRFVGPQLHLFAGNDALVPAAAAQALLDWLPDVEVDVIENASHALPLERAEDIATAMLAFMQRGEED
;
A
#
# COMPACT_ATOMS: atom_id res chain seq x y z
N MET A 1 -9.29 -25.34 4.02
CA MET A 1 -9.08 -24.27 5.05
C MET A 1 -9.51 -22.97 4.40
N ARG A 2 -10.11 -22.00 5.08
CA ARG A 2 -10.45 -20.72 4.45
C ARG A 2 -9.17 -19.88 4.34
N ASP A 3 -8.87 -19.39 3.14
CA ASP A 3 -7.77 -18.45 2.98
C ASP A 3 -8.09 -17.14 3.70
N ARG A 4 -7.06 -16.50 4.20
CA ARG A 4 -7.18 -15.22 4.90
C ARG A 4 -6.22 -14.20 4.29
N LEU A 5 -6.77 -13.03 4.03
CA LEU A 5 -6.07 -11.88 3.51
C LEU A 5 -6.06 -10.76 4.55
N MET A 6 -4.87 -10.29 4.88
CA MET A 6 -4.68 -9.11 5.72
C MET A 6 -4.40 -7.91 4.80
N LEU A 7 -5.32 -6.95 4.75
CA LEU A 7 -5.24 -5.79 3.85
C LEU A 7 -4.89 -4.53 4.65
N LEU A 8 -3.64 -4.08 4.55
CA LEU A 8 -3.10 -2.94 5.31
C LEU A 8 -3.45 -1.61 4.64
N SER A 9 -3.91 -0.65 5.45
CA SER A 9 -4.26 0.71 5.01
C SER A 9 -3.04 1.51 4.56
N GLY A 10 -3.28 2.60 3.78
CA GLY A 10 -2.27 3.61 3.47
C GLY A 10 -2.05 4.60 4.62
N TRP A 11 -1.02 5.45 4.47
CA TRP A 11 -0.73 6.52 5.43
C TRP A 11 -1.93 7.45 5.61
N ALA A 12 -2.23 7.79 6.85
CA ALA A 12 -3.30 8.69 7.27
C ALA A 12 -4.74 8.21 7.02
N PHE A 13 -4.96 7.04 6.42
CA PHE A 13 -6.28 6.50 6.13
C PHE A 13 -6.63 5.29 7.00
N GLY A 14 -7.90 5.20 7.36
CA GLY A 14 -8.46 4.08 8.11
C GLY A 14 -9.10 3.01 7.20
N PRO A 15 -9.76 2.01 7.82
CA PRO A 15 -10.39 0.89 7.10
C PRO A 15 -11.41 1.31 6.04
N ALA A 16 -12.13 2.42 6.24
CA ALA A 16 -13.17 2.88 5.31
C ALA A 16 -12.67 3.15 3.89
N ALA A 17 -11.37 3.45 3.72
CA ALA A 17 -10.76 3.63 2.40
C ALA A 17 -10.59 2.31 1.62
N LEU A 18 -10.60 1.18 2.32
CA LEU A 18 -10.41 -0.16 1.74
C LEU A 18 -11.69 -1.01 1.76
N GLU A 19 -12.74 -0.56 2.45
CA GLU A 19 -13.96 -1.34 2.59
C GLU A 19 -14.62 -1.70 1.26
N PRO A 20 -14.72 -0.80 0.24
CA PRO A 20 -15.31 -1.17 -1.05
C PRO A 20 -14.55 -2.33 -1.72
N LEU A 21 -13.22 -2.35 -1.64
CA LEU A 21 -12.42 -3.45 -2.15
C LEU A 21 -12.61 -4.73 -1.32
N ALA A 22 -12.62 -4.61 0.00
CA ALA A 22 -12.78 -5.77 0.89
C ALA A 22 -14.16 -6.43 0.74
N GLU A 23 -15.23 -5.63 0.54
CA GLU A 23 -16.59 -6.15 0.26
C GLU A 23 -16.60 -6.96 -1.03
N LEU A 24 -16.03 -6.45 -2.12
CA LEU A 24 -15.94 -7.17 -3.40
C LEU A 24 -15.11 -8.46 -3.30
N LEU A 25 -14.00 -8.43 -2.58
CA LEU A 25 -13.18 -9.62 -2.34
C LEU A 25 -13.95 -10.70 -1.55
N ARG A 26 -14.71 -10.31 -0.53
CA ARG A 26 -15.56 -11.23 0.27
C ARG A 26 -16.72 -11.79 -0.55
N GLU A 27 -17.35 -10.95 -1.39
CA GLU A 27 -18.48 -11.35 -2.25
C GLU A 27 -18.04 -12.33 -3.34
N ARG A 28 -16.94 -12.02 -4.04
CA ARG A 28 -16.45 -12.82 -5.19
C ARG A 28 -15.58 -14.00 -4.78
N GLY A 29 -14.97 -13.95 -3.58
CA GLY A 29 -14.16 -15.02 -3.00
C GLY A 29 -14.80 -15.61 -1.75
N PRO A 30 -15.86 -16.45 -1.85
CA PRO A 30 -16.64 -16.92 -0.68
C PRO A 30 -15.84 -17.77 0.31
N HIS A 31 -14.66 -18.26 -0.11
CA HIS A 31 -13.73 -19.00 0.74
C HIS A 31 -12.65 -18.09 1.35
N LEU A 32 -12.54 -16.83 0.91
CA LEU A 32 -11.59 -15.87 1.38
C LEU A 32 -12.12 -15.06 2.57
N GLN A 33 -11.39 -15.06 3.69
CA GLN A 33 -11.62 -14.13 4.78
C GLN A 33 -10.72 -12.90 4.59
N VAL A 34 -11.32 -11.71 4.49
CA VAL A 34 -10.59 -10.44 4.32
C VAL A 34 -10.71 -9.62 5.58
N ASP A 35 -9.57 -9.34 6.20
CA ASP A 35 -9.45 -8.49 7.38
C ASP A 35 -8.70 -7.20 7.01
N ILE A 36 -9.34 -6.02 7.18
CA ILE A 36 -8.69 -4.74 6.96
C ILE A 36 -7.90 -4.37 8.22
N VAL A 37 -6.66 -3.95 8.02
CA VAL A 37 -5.71 -3.65 9.08
C VAL A 37 -5.30 -2.19 9.03
N SER A 38 -5.66 -1.42 10.05
CA SER A 38 -5.11 -0.07 10.23
C SER A 38 -3.62 -0.14 10.56
N LEU A 39 -2.86 0.84 10.09
CA LEU A 39 -1.45 0.97 10.44
C LEU A 39 -1.30 1.25 11.95
N PRO A 40 -0.13 0.94 12.54
CA PRO A 40 0.17 1.27 13.92
C PRO A 40 0.00 2.76 14.22
N THR A 41 -0.36 3.08 15.45
CA THR A 41 -0.52 4.47 15.93
C THR A 41 0.57 4.85 16.92
N LEU A 42 1.73 4.22 16.81
CA LEU A 42 2.91 4.47 17.63
C LEU A 42 3.71 5.65 17.08
N GLY A 43 4.25 6.48 17.96
CA GLY A 43 5.13 7.59 17.57
C GLY A 43 6.56 7.16 17.21
N ASP A 44 6.93 5.93 17.51
CA ASP A 44 8.22 5.35 17.18
C ASP A 44 8.08 4.52 15.87
N PRO A 45 8.68 4.95 14.74
CA PRO A 45 8.56 4.23 13.47
C PRO A 45 9.22 2.85 13.52
N ASP A 46 10.28 2.66 14.29
CA ASP A 46 11.00 1.39 14.38
C ASP A 46 10.16 0.29 15.04
N ALA A 47 9.19 0.66 15.88
CA ALA A 47 8.28 -0.28 16.52
C ALA A 47 7.13 -0.77 15.63
N TRP A 48 6.89 -0.17 14.46
CA TRP A 48 5.71 -0.48 13.65
C TRP A 48 5.72 -1.89 13.09
N LEU A 49 6.87 -2.36 12.61
CA LEU A 49 6.96 -3.68 12.03
C LEU A 49 6.81 -4.78 13.09
N ASP A 50 7.36 -4.56 14.28
CA ASP A 50 7.24 -5.50 15.40
C ASP A 50 5.80 -5.56 15.93
N GLU A 51 5.11 -4.42 15.99
CA GLU A 51 3.70 -4.35 16.39
C GLU A 51 2.82 -5.09 15.37
N LEU A 52 3.02 -4.86 14.07
CA LEU A 52 2.28 -5.56 13.02
C LEU A 52 2.54 -7.07 13.06
N ASP A 53 3.79 -7.49 13.24
CA ASP A 53 4.14 -8.90 13.29
C ASP A 53 3.52 -9.61 14.50
N ALA A 54 3.49 -8.96 15.65
CA ALA A 54 2.85 -9.48 16.86
C ALA A 54 1.31 -9.54 16.76
N ARG A 55 0.70 -8.57 16.08
CA ARG A 55 -0.76 -8.44 15.95
C ARG A 55 -1.36 -9.32 14.87
N LEU A 56 -0.66 -9.53 13.77
CA LEU A 56 -1.19 -10.25 12.61
C LEU A 56 -0.87 -11.74 12.68
N PRO A 57 -1.84 -12.63 12.44
CA PRO A 57 -1.57 -14.07 12.40
C PRO A 57 -0.63 -14.43 11.24
N ALA A 58 0.16 -15.49 11.42
CA ALA A 58 0.96 -16.12 10.37
C ALA A 58 0.08 -16.93 9.39
N ASP A 59 0.69 -17.46 8.34
CA ASP A 59 0.05 -18.27 7.31
C ASP A 59 -1.13 -17.54 6.64
N ARG A 60 -0.87 -16.30 6.17
CA ARG A 60 -1.85 -15.44 5.53
C ARG A 60 -1.28 -14.77 4.30
N TRP A 61 -2.17 -14.42 3.38
CA TRP A 61 -1.88 -13.44 2.34
C TRP A 61 -1.73 -12.06 2.97
N LEU A 62 -0.69 -11.34 2.58
CA LEU A 62 -0.49 -9.96 2.97
C LEU A 62 -0.74 -9.06 1.77
N ALA A 63 -1.64 -8.11 1.93
CA ALA A 63 -1.83 -7.04 0.95
C ALA A 63 -1.69 -5.69 1.63
N GLY A 64 -1.31 -4.66 0.87
CA GLY A 64 -1.25 -3.33 1.43
C GLY A 64 -1.29 -2.22 0.38
N TRP A 65 -1.91 -1.12 0.74
CA TRP A 65 -2.00 0.08 -0.06
C TRP A 65 -0.94 1.09 0.38
N SER A 66 -0.15 1.62 -0.58
CA SER A 66 0.82 2.69 -0.32
C SER A 66 1.82 2.28 0.79
N LEU A 67 1.93 3.04 1.91
CA LEU A 67 2.77 2.67 3.06
C LEU A 67 2.41 1.28 3.61
N GLY A 68 1.12 0.90 3.60
CA GLY A 68 0.71 -0.45 3.98
C GLY A 68 1.34 -1.53 3.12
N GLY A 69 1.52 -1.28 1.82
CA GLY A 69 2.23 -2.18 0.90
C GLY A 69 3.73 -2.29 1.21
N MET A 70 4.37 -1.18 1.56
CA MET A 70 5.78 -1.19 1.98
C MET A 70 5.97 -2.02 3.27
N LEU A 71 5.07 -1.84 4.25
CA LEU A 71 5.11 -2.61 5.50
C LEU A 71 4.75 -4.08 5.29
N ALA A 72 3.76 -4.39 4.44
CA ALA A 72 3.42 -5.76 4.06
C ALA A 72 4.62 -6.46 3.41
N THR A 73 5.39 -5.77 2.57
CA THR A 73 6.63 -6.28 1.96
C THR A 73 7.68 -6.65 3.01
N GLN A 74 7.92 -5.76 3.98
CA GLN A 74 8.87 -6.03 5.07
C GLN A 74 8.41 -7.22 5.93
N LEU A 75 7.11 -7.30 6.20
CA LEU A 75 6.53 -8.37 7.00
C LEU A 75 6.56 -9.72 6.26
N ALA A 76 6.27 -9.74 4.94
CA ALA A 76 6.37 -10.94 4.11
C ALA A 76 7.79 -11.49 4.11
N ALA A 77 8.79 -10.63 3.90
CA ALA A 77 10.19 -11.02 3.93
C ALA A 77 10.66 -11.53 5.33
N ARG A 78 10.11 -10.97 6.41
CA ARG A 78 10.39 -11.41 7.78
C ARG A 78 9.81 -12.79 8.05
N ARG A 79 8.60 -13.07 7.54
CA ARG A 79 7.87 -14.32 7.78
C ARG A 79 8.27 -15.45 6.86
N GLY A 80 8.80 -15.14 5.68
CA GLY A 80 9.17 -16.16 4.69
C GLY A 80 8.01 -17.11 4.41
N ASP A 81 8.20 -18.41 4.56
CA ASP A 81 7.20 -19.45 4.27
C ASP A 81 5.92 -19.36 5.13
N ALA A 82 5.94 -18.58 6.23
CA ALA A 82 4.75 -18.28 7.01
C ALA A 82 3.93 -17.09 6.45
N CYS A 83 4.17 -16.71 5.20
CA CYS A 83 3.37 -15.76 4.43
C CYS A 83 2.99 -16.41 3.10
N ASN A 84 1.70 -16.53 2.81
CA ASN A 84 1.20 -17.24 1.62
C ASN A 84 1.46 -16.48 0.32
N GLY A 85 1.62 -15.14 0.39
CA GLY A 85 1.92 -14.30 -0.75
C GLY A 85 1.76 -12.82 -0.40
N LEU A 86 2.25 -11.96 -1.30
CA LEU A 86 2.31 -10.52 -1.15
C LEU A 86 1.57 -9.83 -2.30
N ILE A 87 0.68 -8.88 -1.96
CA ILE A 87 0.01 -8.03 -2.96
C ILE A 87 0.21 -6.57 -2.55
N THR A 88 0.69 -5.72 -3.45
CA THR A 88 0.84 -4.29 -3.17
C THR A 88 0.01 -3.44 -4.13
N LEU A 89 -0.64 -2.40 -3.60
CA LEU A 89 -1.49 -1.48 -4.33
C LEU A 89 -0.89 -0.08 -4.25
N CYS A 90 -0.55 0.55 -5.39
CA CYS A 90 0.06 1.89 -5.44
C CYS A 90 1.20 2.04 -4.44
N SER A 91 2.07 1.04 -4.37
CA SER A 91 3.20 0.98 -3.44
C SER A 91 4.51 0.82 -4.21
N ASN A 92 5.55 1.47 -3.74
CA ASN A 92 6.89 1.46 -4.36
C ASN A 92 7.89 0.90 -3.34
N PRO A 93 8.86 0.08 -3.72
CA PRO A 93 9.92 -0.35 -2.81
C PRO A 93 10.60 0.78 -2.04
N CYS A 94 10.85 1.90 -2.73
CA CYS A 94 11.29 3.16 -2.14
C CYS A 94 10.27 4.23 -2.50
N PHE A 95 9.61 4.86 -1.52
CA PHE A 95 8.65 5.92 -1.80
C PHE A 95 9.33 7.21 -2.25
N ARG A 96 10.46 7.56 -1.62
CA ARG A 96 11.31 8.69 -1.96
C ARG A 96 12.42 8.24 -2.93
N SER A 97 12.68 9.04 -3.97
CA SER A 97 13.73 8.77 -4.95
C SER A 97 15.11 8.69 -4.30
N ARG A 98 15.93 7.80 -4.84
CA ARG A 98 17.35 7.57 -4.50
C ARG A 98 18.16 7.55 -5.78
N ASP A 99 19.47 7.71 -5.70
CA ASP A 99 20.36 7.72 -6.88
C ASP A 99 20.23 6.40 -7.67
N ASP A 100 20.05 5.29 -6.97
CA ASP A 100 19.90 3.94 -7.51
C ASP A 100 18.42 3.51 -7.68
N TRP A 101 17.44 4.39 -7.36
CA TRP A 101 16.01 4.18 -7.55
C TRP A 101 15.30 5.50 -7.89
N PRO A 102 15.48 6.02 -9.12
CA PRO A 102 14.89 7.32 -9.51
C PRO A 102 13.39 7.26 -9.79
N ALA A 103 12.82 6.07 -10.04
CA ALA A 103 11.39 5.85 -10.32
C ALA A 103 10.53 5.93 -9.03
N ALA A 104 10.60 7.07 -8.33
CA ALA A 104 9.91 7.34 -7.07
C ALA A 104 9.60 8.83 -6.95
N MET A 105 8.92 9.24 -5.89
CA MET A 105 8.66 10.66 -5.61
C MET A 105 9.99 11.41 -5.45
N PRO A 106 10.20 12.56 -6.14
CA PRO A 106 11.41 13.37 -5.96
C PRO A 106 11.66 13.68 -4.47
N ALA A 107 12.91 13.51 -4.03
CA ALA A 107 13.27 13.65 -2.61
C ALA A 107 12.89 15.03 -2.06
N GLU A 108 13.15 16.09 -2.81
CA GLU A 108 12.85 17.47 -2.43
C GLU A 108 11.32 17.74 -2.31
N VAL A 109 10.51 17.07 -3.12
CA VAL A 109 9.02 17.16 -3.04
C VAL A 109 8.52 16.52 -1.75
N PHE A 110 9.06 15.34 -1.44
CA PHE A 110 8.72 14.65 -0.20
C PHE A 110 9.17 15.44 1.04
N GLU A 111 10.39 15.96 1.04
CA GLU A 111 10.93 16.75 2.16
C GLU A 111 10.12 18.03 2.41
N ALA A 112 9.71 18.72 1.34
CA ALA A 112 8.82 19.88 1.45
C ALA A 112 7.45 19.50 2.02
N PHE A 113 6.89 18.35 1.64
CA PHE A 113 5.64 17.82 2.18
C PHE A 113 5.77 17.49 3.67
N HIS A 114 6.83 16.80 4.06
CA HIS A 114 7.09 16.42 5.46
C HIS A 114 7.32 17.67 6.35
N ALA A 115 8.06 18.65 5.84
CA ALA A 115 8.24 19.93 6.54
C ALA A 115 6.89 20.68 6.73
N ALA A 116 6.05 20.71 5.69
CA ALA A 116 4.71 21.31 5.77
C ALA A 116 3.82 20.57 6.79
N PHE A 117 3.93 19.24 6.88
CA PHE A 117 3.20 18.44 7.86
C PHE A 117 3.55 18.86 9.30
N ARG A 118 4.83 19.06 9.60
CA ARG A 118 5.27 19.49 10.95
C ARG A 118 4.76 20.88 11.33
N LEU A 119 4.53 21.76 10.37
CA LEU A 119 3.99 23.11 10.59
C LEU A 119 2.46 23.13 10.72
N GLY A 120 1.76 22.26 9.96
CA GLY A 120 0.31 22.21 9.93
C GLY A 120 -0.21 20.83 9.54
N PRO A 121 -0.28 19.87 10.50
CA PRO A 121 -0.64 18.49 10.22
C PRO A 121 -2.01 18.35 9.54
N GLU A 122 -3.03 19.04 10.03
CA GLU A 122 -4.39 18.93 9.49
C GLU A 122 -4.52 19.48 8.07
N GLU A 123 -3.90 20.59 7.78
CA GLU A 123 -3.92 21.17 6.43
C GLU A 123 -3.15 20.28 5.44
N THR A 124 -2.04 19.71 5.90
CA THR A 124 -1.24 18.79 5.07
C THR A 124 -1.98 17.48 4.81
N ARG A 125 -2.73 16.94 5.78
CA ARG A 125 -3.59 15.76 5.57
C ARG A 125 -4.68 16.03 4.51
N LYS A 126 -5.35 17.18 4.57
CA LYS A 126 -6.33 17.59 3.52
C LYS A 126 -5.69 17.68 2.15
N ARG A 127 -4.51 18.31 2.07
CA ARG A 127 -3.74 18.35 0.82
C ARG A 127 -3.35 16.96 0.33
N PHE A 128 -3.05 16.03 1.23
CA PHE A 128 -2.74 14.66 0.87
C PHE A 128 -3.92 13.93 0.22
N SER A 129 -5.14 14.09 0.75
CA SER A 129 -6.35 13.53 0.13
C SER A 129 -6.56 14.06 -1.30
N LEU A 130 -6.29 15.36 -1.53
CA LEU A 130 -6.33 15.96 -2.87
C LEU A 130 -5.25 15.41 -3.81
N LEU A 131 -4.04 15.18 -3.30
CA LEU A 131 -2.95 14.61 -4.09
C LEU A 131 -3.22 13.14 -4.43
N ALA A 132 -3.70 12.36 -3.46
CA ALA A 132 -4.02 10.95 -3.66
C ALA A 132 -5.16 10.72 -4.66
N SER A 133 -6.10 11.66 -4.78
CA SER A 133 -7.20 11.60 -5.75
C SER A 133 -6.86 12.19 -7.12
N ARG A 134 -5.74 12.91 -7.23
CA ARG A 134 -5.34 13.60 -8.46
C ARG A 134 -5.04 12.58 -9.57
N GLY A 135 -5.60 12.82 -10.75
CA GLY A 135 -5.47 11.91 -11.90
C GLY A 135 -6.61 10.91 -12.03
N GLY A 136 -7.45 10.78 -10.99
CA GLY A 136 -8.65 9.95 -11.03
C GLY A 136 -9.78 10.54 -11.86
N PHE A 137 -10.73 9.69 -12.27
CA PHE A 137 -11.88 10.08 -13.11
C PHE A 137 -12.77 11.13 -12.43
N ASP A 138 -13.05 10.97 -11.14
CA ASP A 138 -13.76 11.97 -10.31
C ASP A 138 -12.92 12.31 -9.08
N ALA A 139 -11.82 13.03 -9.29
CA ALA A 139 -10.88 13.41 -8.24
C ALA A 139 -11.55 14.15 -7.06
N ARG A 140 -12.62 14.92 -7.31
CA ARG A 140 -13.35 15.66 -6.28
C ARG A 140 -14.13 14.73 -5.35
N THR A 141 -14.81 13.75 -5.90
CA THR A 141 -15.54 12.74 -5.09
C THR A 141 -14.57 11.84 -4.36
N LEU A 142 -13.51 11.37 -5.01
CA LEU A 142 -12.45 10.58 -4.38
C LEU A 142 -11.79 11.33 -3.21
N ALA A 143 -11.45 12.61 -3.38
CA ALA A 143 -10.88 13.42 -2.30
C ALA A 143 -11.82 13.49 -1.09
N ARG A 144 -13.14 13.65 -1.30
CA ARG A 144 -14.13 13.65 -0.21
C ARG A 144 -14.23 12.29 0.48
N GLN A 145 -14.22 11.21 -0.28
CA GLN A 145 -14.23 9.85 0.29
C GLN A 145 -12.97 9.58 1.13
N LEU A 146 -11.80 10.00 0.66
CA LEU A 146 -10.56 9.93 1.41
C LEU A 146 -10.60 10.77 2.70
N GLU A 147 -11.17 11.98 2.65
CA GLU A 147 -11.34 12.82 3.84
C GLU A 147 -12.20 12.14 4.93
N VAL A 148 -13.32 11.50 4.54
CA VAL A 148 -14.18 10.75 5.48
C VAL A 148 -13.51 9.47 5.99
N SER A 149 -12.56 8.93 5.22
CA SER A 149 -11.83 7.70 5.55
C SER A 149 -10.57 7.95 6.39
N ARG A 150 -10.30 9.17 6.81
CA ARG A 150 -9.11 9.52 7.57
C ARG A 150 -9.07 8.79 8.91
N LEU A 151 -7.89 8.28 9.24
CA LEU A 151 -7.65 7.66 10.54
C LEU A 151 -7.49 8.75 11.62
N GLU A 152 -8.27 8.67 12.68
CA GLU A 152 -8.05 9.47 13.88
C GLU A 152 -6.95 8.83 14.72
N CYS A 153 -5.79 9.49 14.75
CA CYS A 153 -4.62 9.01 15.49
C CYS A 153 -3.72 10.19 15.91
N PRO A 154 -2.81 9.99 16.88
CA PRO A 154 -1.88 11.02 17.31
C PRO A 154 -1.03 11.55 16.15
N VAL A 155 -0.73 12.86 16.15
CA VAL A 155 0.15 13.51 15.17
C VAL A 155 1.53 12.84 15.13
N ALA A 156 2.04 12.40 16.29
CA ALA A 156 3.31 11.68 16.36
C ALA A 156 3.30 10.36 15.56
N ALA A 157 2.18 9.64 15.51
CA ALA A 157 2.04 8.43 14.69
C ALA A 157 2.02 8.76 13.18
N LEU A 158 1.37 9.86 12.81
CA LEU A 158 1.40 10.32 11.41
C LEU A 158 2.81 10.74 10.98
N ASP A 159 3.56 11.43 11.85
CA ASP A 159 4.96 11.79 11.59
C ASP A 159 5.85 10.53 11.48
N ALA A 160 5.64 9.53 12.35
CA ALA A 160 6.33 8.24 12.27
C ALA A 160 6.07 7.54 10.92
N GLY A 161 4.84 7.55 10.43
CA GLY A 161 4.50 7.02 9.11
C GLY A 161 5.22 7.76 7.96
N LEU A 162 5.38 9.09 8.05
CA LEU A 162 6.18 9.86 7.08
C LEU A 162 7.67 9.53 7.18
N GLN A 163 8.19 9.29 8.38
CA GLN A 163 9.58 8.84 8.55
C GLN A 163 9.80 7.47 7.89
N LEU A 164 8.84 6.55 8.01
CA LEU A 164 8.89 5.25 7.32
C LEU A 164 8.85 5.40 5.80
N LEU A 165 7.98 6.26 5.24
CA LEU A 165 7.97 6.57 3.81
C LEU A 165 9.30 7.13 3.32
N ALA A 166 10.00 7.92 4.14
CA ALA A 166 11.33 8.46 3.82
C ALA A 166 12.44 7.41 3.85
N ALA A 167 12.38 6.49 4.82
CA ALA A 167 13.49 5.62 5.19
C ALA A 167 13.42 4.23 4.53
N LEU A 168 12.22 3.65 4.40
CA LEU A 168 12.07 2.28 3.94
C LEU A 168 12.64 2.07 2.53
N ASP A 169 13.39 0.99 2.41
CA ASP A 169 13.82 0.39 1.16
C ASP A 169 13.36 -1.07 1.16
N GLY A 170 12.35 -1.34 0.36
CA GLY A 170 11.74 -2.66 0.27
C GLY A 170 12.41 -3.61 -0.72
N ARG A 171 13.40 -3.15 -1.49
CA ARG A 171 13.98 -3.92 -2.60
C ARG A 171 14.55 -5.27 -2.15
N GLU A 172 15.38 -5.27 -1.12
CA GLU A 172 15.95 -6.52 -0.58
C GLU A 172 14.90 -7.40 0.12
N ALA A 173 13.87 -6.78 0.71
CA ALA A 173 12.76 -7.53 1.29
C ALA A 173 11.96 -8.27 0.21
N MET A 174 11.61 -7.61 -0.91
CA MET A 174 10.95 -8.23 -2.05
C MET A 174 11.76 -9.40 -2.64
N ARG A 175 13.08 -9.21 -2.79
CA ARG A 175 13.98 -10.26 -3.31
C ARG A 175 14.11 -11.46 -2.37
N ARG A 176 14.10 -11.24 -1.06
CA ARG A 176 14.20 -12.31 -0.07
C ARG A 176 12.90 -13.09 0.14
N PHE A 177 11.77 -12.47 -0.18
CA PHE A 177 10.49 -13.16 -0.11
C PHE A 177 10.30 -14.01 -1.38
N VAL A 178 10.37 -15.33 -1.21
CA VAL A 178 10.29 -16.30 -2.32
C VAL A 178 8.86 -16.71 -2.68
N GLY A 179 7.86 -16.29 -1.90
CA GLY A 179 6.44 -16.54 -2.21
C GLY A 179 5.94 -15.69 -3.37
N PRO A 180 4.72 -15.97 -3.85
CA PRO A 180 4.13 -15.24 -4.99
C PRO A 180 3.93 -13.76 -4.65
N GLN A 181 4.22 -12.87 -5.62
CA GLN A 181 4.10 -11.41 -5.48
C GLN A 181 3.32 -10.79 -6.64
N LEU A 182 2.33 -9.96 -6.32
CA LEU A 182 1.58 -9.12 -7.27
C LEU A 182 1.70 -7.65 -6.88
N HIS A 183 2.06 -6.80 -7.82
CA HIS A 183 2.20 -5.35 -7.62
C HIS A 183 1.33 -4.58 -8.60
N LEU A 184 0.28 -3.91 -8.09
CA LEU A 184 -0.66 -3.12 -8.88
C LEU A 184 -0.36 -1.63 -8.74
N PHE A 185 -0.08 -0.99 -9.86
CA PHE A 185 0.17 0.45 -9.96
C PHE A 185 -1.01 1.17 -10.62
N ALA A 186 -1.10 2.48 -10.42
CA ALA A 186 -2.08 3.33 -11.09
C ALA A 186 -1.39 4.24 -12.12
N GLY A 187 -1.96 4.31 -13.33
CA GLY A 187 -1.34 5.00 -14.47
C GLY A 187 -1.20 6.51 -14.28
N ASN A 188 -2.11 7.14 -13.51
CA ASN A 188 -2.12 8.58 -13.24
C ASN A 188 -1.81 8.91 -11.76
N ASP A 189 -1.09 8.02 -11.06
CA ASP A 189 -0.75 8.22 -9.65
C ASP A 189 0.19 9.44 -9.48
N ALA A 190 -0.25 10.41 -8.69
CA ALA A 190 0.53 11.63 -8.41
C ALA A 190 1.55 11.46 -7.27
N LEU A 191 1.56 10.30 -6.59
CA LEU A 191 2.44 10.01 -5.45
C LEU A 191 3.45 8.90 -5.77
N VAL A 192 3.02 7.85 -6.46
CA VAL A 192 3.86 6.73 -6.91
C VAL A 192 3.88 6.73 -8.44
N PRO A 193 4.98 7.14 -9.09
CA PRO A 193 5.05 7.21 -10.54
C PRO A 193 4.79 5.84 -11.20
N ALA A 194 3.98 5.78 -12.26
CA ALA A 194 3.75 4.54 -13.02
C ALA A 194 5.04 3.91 -13.57
N ALA A 195 6.09 4.72 -13.77
CA ALA A 195 7.43 4.23 -14.15
C ALA A 195 8.04 3.27 -13.10
N ALA A 196 7.57 3.29 -11.85
CA ALA A 196 7.99 2.34 -10.83
C ALA A 196 7.62 0.89 -11.19
N ALA A 197 6.56 0.67 -11.95
CA ALA A 197 6.15 -0.66 -12.42
C ALA A 197 7.23 -1.30 -13.31
N GLN A 198 7.73 -0.57 -14.31
CA GLN A 198 8.82 -1.07 -15.17
C GLN A 198 10.13 -1.22 -14.40
N ALA A 199 10.46 -0.25 -13.53
CA ALA A 199 11.66 -0.33 -12.71
C ALA A 199 11.64 -1.56 -11.77
N LEU A 200 10.47 -1.94 -11.26
CA LEU A 200 10.31 -3.13 -10.44
C LEU A 200 10.52 -4.41 -11.26
N LEU A 201 9.93 -4.52 -12.45
CA LEU A 201 10.15 -5.65 -13.35
C LEU A 201 11.61 -5.80 -13.78
N ASP A 202 12.29 -4.69 -14.04
CA ASP A 202 13.72 -4.71 -14.39
C ASP A 202 14.59 -5.17 -13.20
N TRP A 203 14.16 -4.86 -11.98
CA TRP A 203 14.84 -5.25 -10.74
C TRP A 203 14.52 -6.68 -10.28
N LEU A 204 13.25 -7.12 -10.41
CA LEU A 204 12.74 -8.41 -9.95
C LEU A 204 11.79 -8.99 -10.99
N PRO A 205 12.31 -9.67 -12.03
CA PRO A 205 11.53 -10.11 -13.19
C PRO A 205 10.54 -11.24 -12.88
N ASP A 206 10.69 -11.94 -11.76
CA ASP A 206 9.88 -13.13 -11.40
C ASP A 206 8.61 -12.77 -10.61
N VAL A 207 8.19 -11.49 -10.61
CA VAL A 207 6.95 -11.04 -9.96
C VAL A 207 5.91 -10.61 -10.98
N GLU A 208 4.64 -10.65 -10.59
CA GLU A 208 3.57 -10.09 -11.42
C GLU A 208 3.42 -8.58 -11.15
N VAL A 209 3.43 -7.79 -12.21
CA VAL A 209 3.22 -6.34 -12.15
C VAL A 209 2.18 -5.95 -13.18
N ASP A 210 1.21 -5.14 -12.77
CA ASP A 210 0.21 -4.56 -13.67
C ASP A 210 -0.03 -3.08 -13.37
N VAL A 211 -0.43 -2.32 -14.39
CA VAL A 211 -0.74 -0.89 -14.32
C VAL A 211 -2.20 -0.68 -14.71
N ILE A 212 -3.01 -0.24 -13.76
CA ILE A 212 -4.40 0.12 -14.03
C ILE A 212 -4.42 1.54 -14.59
N GLU A 213 -4.64 1.63 -15.90
CA GLU A 213 -4.62 2.88 -16.64
C GLU A 213 -5.74 3.83 -16.20
N ASN A 214 -5.49 5.14 -16.32
CA ASN A 214 -6.44 6.19 -15.98
C ASN A 214 -6.97 6.14 -14.54
N ALA A 215 -6.16 5.69 -13.62
CA ALA A 215 -6.46 5.60 -12.19
C ALA A 215 -5.47 6.40 -11.36
N SER A 216 -5.91 6.88 -10.20
CA SER A 216 -5.13 7.67 -9.25
C SER A 216 -4.55 6.81 -8.12
N HIS A 217 -3.83 7.45 -7.17
CA HIS A 217 -3.38 6.79 -5.94
C HIS A 217 -4.52 6.25 -5.07
N ALA A 218 -5.73 6.82 -5.21
CA ALA A 218 -6.96 6.34 -4.56
C ALA A 218 -7.52 5.06 -5.21
N LEU A 219 -6.68 4.27 -5.84
CA LEU A 219 -6.99 3.06 -6.60
C LEU A 219 -7.98 2.11 -5.89
N PRO A 220 -7.85 1.82 -4.56
CA PRO A 220 -8.79 0.93 -3.87
C PRO A 220 -10.25 1.46 -3.81
N LEU A 221 -10.44 2.78 -3.90
CA LEU A 221 -11.77 3.40 -3.97
C LEU A 221 -12.25 3.54 -5.40
N GLU A 222 -11.34 3.85 -6.32
CA GLU A 222 -11.68 4.21 -7.70
C GLU A 222 -11.89 2.99 -8.60
N ARG A 223 -11.10 1.94 -8.41
CA ARG A 223 -11.03 0.76 -9.28
C ARG A 223 -11.08 -0.55 -8.48
N ALA A 224 -11.92 -0.57 -7.42
CA ALA A 224 -12.05 -1.70 -6.53
C ALA A 224 -12.40 -3.02 -7.27
N GLU A 225 -13.21 -2.95 -8.33
CA GLU A 225 -13.59 -4.11 -9.13
C GLU A 225 -12.43 -4.71 -9.91
N ASP A 226 -11.61 -3.87 -10.54
CA ASP A 226 -10.44 -4.32 -11.31
C ASP A 226 -9.41 -4.95 -10.37
N ILE A 227 -9.16 -4.30 -9.22
CA ILE A 227 -8.25 -4.82 -8.20
C ILE A 227 -8.75 -6.16 -7.67
N ALA A 228 -10.03 -6.26 -7.29
CA ALA A 228 -10.59 -7.51 -6.76
C ALA A 228 -10.45 -8.65 -7.76
N THR A 229 -10.70 -8.38 -9.05
CA THR A 229 -10.54 -9.35 -10.12
C THR A 229 -9.08 -9.82 -10.27
N ALA A 230 -8.13 -8.88 -10.30
CA ALA A 230 -6.70 -9.19 -10.41
C ALA A 230 -6.19 -9.98 -9.18
N MET A 231 -6.54 -9.54 -7.96
CA MET A 231 -6.14 -10.20 -6.72
C MET A 231 -6.67 -11.63 -6.64
N LEU A 232 -7.97 -11.85 -6.90
CA LEU A 232 -8.57 -13.19 -6.83
C LEU A 232 -7.97 -14.13 -7.88
N ALA A 233 -7.78 -13.66 -9.11
CA ALA A 233 -7.14 -14.47 -10.16
C ALA A 233 -5.69 -14.84 -9.80
N PHE A 234 -4.94 -13.90 -9.19
CA PHE A 234 -3.57 -14.14 -8.74
C PHE A 234 -3.52 -15.16 -7.60
N MET A 235 -4.35 -15.00 -6.57
CA MET A 235 -4.39 -15.89 -5.41
C MET A 235 -4.76 -17.33 -5.80
N GLN A 236 -5.70 -17.50 -6.77
CA GLN A 236 -6.08 -18.82 -7.26
C GLN A 236 -4.93 -19.56 -7.95
N ARG A 237 -4.07 -18.87 -8.71
CA ARG A 237 -2.88 -19.48 -9.34
C ARG A 237 -1.85 -19.94 -8.33
N GLY A 238 -1.65 -19.18 -7.26
CA GLY A 238 -0.71 -19.53 -6.21
C GLY A 238 -1.13 -20.73 -5.33
N GLU A 239 -2.35 -21.26 -5.50
CA GLU A 239 -2.81 -22.49 -4.84
C GLU A 239 -2.60 -23.75 -5.72
N GLU A 240 -2.35 -23.59 -7.01
CA GLU A 240 -2.21 -24.69 -7.98
C GLU A 240 -0.74 -25.12 -8.15
N ASP A 241 0.24 -24.30 -7.71
CA ASP A 241 1.67 -24.53 -7.76
C ASP A 241 2.21 -25.05 -6.41
#